data_fa67ccd646a33c3dd5cf2bb5b228a4d4
#
_entry.id   fa67ccd646a33c3dd5cf2bb5b228a4d4
#
_cell.length_a   1.000
_cell.length_b   1.000
_cell.length_c   1.000
_cell.angle_alpha   90.00
_cell.angle_beta   90.00
_cell.angle_gamma   90.00
#
_symmetry.space_group_name_H-M   'P 1'
#
loop_
_entity.id
_entity.type
_entity.pdbx_description
1 polymer ?
#
loop_
_entity_poly.entity_id
_entity_poly.type
_entity_poly.pdbx_seq_one_letter_code
_entity_poly.pdbx_strand_id
1 'polypeptide(L)'
;VLSKYSVKMHFKTRNNVEMPLIVARMPIYSKKDWQGKDFSQTSVKPILGSGPYLLEKINAGQRVIYKRNPKYWARDLKVNQGRYNFNRVDYVYYRSKDISFTAFKAGLYTLHEEESARQWVTAYNFPAAKQGLVKKYRFKHFNPIPTQSFVFNTRRQPFQDIYFRQALTYAYDFEWQNKAMFYGQYQRLQSYFSNSELEAKGVPSAAEIKILKPYLAKLHPVQRDGVLKN
;
A
#
# COMPACT_ATOMS: atom_id res chain seq x y z
N VAL A 1 15.09 -28.59 8.79
CA VAL A 1 16.00 -27.83 9.65
C VAL A 1 17.40 -28.37 9.45
N LEU A 2 18.36 -27.52 9.12
CA LEU A 2 19.76 -27.93 8.93
C LEU A 2 20.58 -27.80 10.21
N SER A 3 20.25 -26.80 11.04
CA SER A 3 20.90 -26.56 12.31
C SER A 3 19.96 -25.81 13.26
N LYS A 4 20.42 -25.50 14.48
CA LYS A 4 19.69 -24.68 15.44
C LYS A 4 19.24 -23.33 14.86
N TYR A 5 19.94 -22.80 13.88
CA TYR A 5 19.72 -21.47 13.30
C TYR A 5 19.48 -21.49 11.79
N SER A 6 19.38 -22.66 11.17
CA SER A 6 19.25 -22.79 9.73
C SER A 6 18.08 -23.68 9.32
N VAL A 7 17.26 -23.14 8.45
CA VAL A 7 16.16 -23.85 7.78
C VAL A 7 16.37 -23.80 6.28
N LYS A 8 16.30 -24.96 5.62
CA LYS A 8 16.31 -25.05 4.16
C LYS A 8 14.91 -25.37 3.68
N MET A 9 14.41 -24.60 2.73
CA MET A 9 13.11 -24.79 2.12
C MET A 9 13.29 -25.22 0.67
N HIS A 10 12.57 -26.27 0.23
CA HIS A 10 12.57 -26.76 -1.12
C HIS A 10 11.23 -26.45 -1.78
N PHE A 11 11.28 -25.75 -2.89
CA PHE A 11 10.09 -25.45 -3.69
C PHE A 11 9.95 -26.48 -4.81
N LYS A 12 8.74 -26.97 -5.03
CA LYS A 12 8.46 -28.01 -6.05
C LYS A 12 8.60 -27.48 -7.48
N THR A 13 8.38 -26.18 -7.68
CA THR A 13 8.45 -25.56 -9.01
C THR A 13 9.46 -24.41 -9.03
N ARG A 14 10.12 -24.20 -10.17
CA ARG A 14 11.04 -23.07 -10.37
C ARG A 14 10.36 -21.83 -10.91
N ASN A 15 9.10 -21.94 -11.35
CA ASN A 15 8.40 -20.87 -12.08
C ASN A 15 7.74 -19.84 -11.14
N ASN A 16 7.74 -20.06 -9.84
CA ASN A 16 7.19 -19.11 -8.87
C ASN A 16 8.33 -18.38 -8.17
N VAL A 17 8.74 -17.25 -8.74
CA VAL A 17 9.82 -16.39 -8.20
C VAL A 17 9.42 -15.63 -6.93
N GLU A 18 8.12 -15.52 -6.66
CA GLU A 18 7.60 -14.80 -5.49
C GLU A 18 7.56 -15.68 -4.23
N MET A 19 7.42 -16.99 -4.39
CA MET A 19 7.27 -17.91 -3.25
C MET A 19 8.41 -17.81 -2.22
N PRO A 20 9.70 -17.73 -2.62
CA PRO A 20 10.79 -17.53 -1.65
C PRO A 20 10.63 -16.26 -0.83
N LEU A 21 10.17 -15.15 -1.46
CA LEU A 21 9.93 -13.88 -0.79
C LEU A 21 8.73 -13.95 0.15
N ILE A 22 7.65 -14.61 -0.24
CA ILE A 22 6.48 -14.84 0.60
C ILE A 22 6.88 -15.60 1.86
N VAL A 23 7.60 -16.70 1.70
CA VAL A 23 8.07 -17.53 2.82
C VAL A 23 9.03 -16.76 3.73
N ALA A 24 9.96 -15.97 3.15
CA ALA A 24 10.88 -15.14 3.93
C ALA A 24 10.18 -14.04 4.75
N ARG A 25 8.98 -13.63 4.35
CA ARG A 25 8.16 -12.63 5.06
C ARG A 25 7.20 -13.25 6.10
N MET A 26 7.10 -14.56 6.19
CA MET A 26 6.22 -15.19 7.17
C MET A 26 6.66 -14.87 8.60
N PRO A 27 5.73 -14.56 9.51
CA PRO A 27 6.07 -14.32 10.90
C PRO A 27 6.63 -15.59 11.56
N ILE A 28 7.64 -15.40 12.38
CA ILE A 28 8.26 -16.48 13.17
C ILE A 28 7.67 -16.42 14.59
N TYR A 29 7.04 -17.50 15.00
CA TYR A 29 6.40 -17.60 16.31
C TYR A 29 7.29 -18.32 17.32
N SER A 30 7.14 -17.98 18.60
CA SER A 30 7.82 -18.64 19.69
C SER A 30 7.26 -20.06 19.91
N LYS A 31 8.09 -21.10 19.74
CA LYS A 31 7.70 -22.48 20.04
C LYS A 31 7.15 -22.63 21.46
N LYS A 32 7.79 -21.96 22.44
CA LYS A 32 7.37 -22.00 23.84
C LYS A 32 5.97 -21.39 24.03
N ASP A 33 5.66 -20.29 23.36
CA ASP A 33 4.37 -19.64 23.46
C ASP A 33 3.24 -20.44 22.79
N TRP A 34 3.58 -21.19 21.72
CA TRP A 34 2.64 -21.99 20.98
C TRP A 34 2.49 -23.43 21.46
N GLN A 35 3.27 -23.85 22.46
CA GLN A 35 3.18 -25.18 23.01
C GLN A 35 1.79 -25.45 23.60
N GLY A 36 1.12 -26.50 23.11
CA GLY A 36 -0.25 -26.86 23.52
C GLY A 36 -1.37 -26.00 22.93
N LYS A 37 -1.05 -25.10 22.00
CA LYS A 37 -2.04 -24.29 21.26
C LYS A 37 -2.27 -24.88 19.86
N ASP A 38 -3.52 -24.89 19.41
CA ASP A 38 -3.86 -25.24 18.03
C ASP A 38 -3.69 -24.02 17.12
N PHE A 39 -2.79 -24.12 16.14
CA PHE A 39 -2.49 -23.04 15.21
C PHE A 39 -3.66 -22.74 14.25
N SER A 40 -4.57 -23.68 14.04
CA SER A 40 -5.75 -23.49 13.18
C SER A 40 -6.86 -22.69 13.85
N GLN A 41 -6.80 -22.51 15.18
CA GLN A 41 -7.84 -21.83 15.94
C GLN A 41 -7.57 -20.34 16.13
N THR A 42 -8.59 -19.54 15.84
CA THR A 42 -8.54 -18.10 16.10
C THR A 42 -8.61 -17.84 17.62
N SER A 43 -7.69 -17.02 18.11
CA SER A 43 -7.65 -16.63 19.52
C SER A 43 -7.57 -15.10 19.67
N VAL A 44 -8.31 -14.58 20.64
CA VAL A 44 -8.20 -13.19 21.10
C VAL A 44 -7.15 -13.02 22.21
N LYS A 45 -6.52 -14.11 22.64
CA LYS A 45 -5.45 -14.05 23.64
C LYS A 45 -4.19 -13.46 23.00
N PRO A 46 -3.51 -12.51 23.68
CA PRO A 46 -2.26 -11.97 23.18
C PRO A 46 -1.23 -13.07 22.93
N ILE A 47 -0.58 -13.02 21.78
CA ILE A 47 0.55 -13.89 21.43
C ILE A 47 1.85 -13.15 21.69
N LEU A 48 2.91 -13.89 22.02
CA LEU A 48 4.23 -13.33 22.20
C LEU A 48 4.81 -12.88 20.87
N GLY A 49 4.97 -11.56 20.72
CA GLY A 49 5.63 -10.94 19.57
C GLY A 49 7.04 -10.46 19.91
N SER A 50 7.88 -10.29 18.90
CA SER A 50 9.24 -9.74 19.03
C SER A 50 9.30 -8.23 18.74
N GLY A 51 8.15 -7.59 18.51
CA GLY A 51 8.03 -6.21 18.08
C GLY A 51 8.14 -5.17 19.21
N PRO A 52 8.11 -3.88 18.82
CA PRO A 52 8.21 -2.75 19.75
C PRO A 52 6.95 -2.53 20.59
N TYR A 53 5.85 -3.14 20.21
CA TYR A 53 4.58 -3.07 20.93
C TYR A 53 4.09 -4.46 21.31
N LEU A 54 3.48 -4.55 22.48
CA LEU A 54 2.81 -5.73 23.00
C LEU A 54 1.29 -5.50 22.91
N LEU A 55 0.58 -6.53 22.51
CA LEU A 55 -0.88 -6.52 22.54
C LEU A 55 -1.34 -6.49 24.01
N GLU A 56 -2.05 -5.45 24.41
CA GLU A 56 -2.55 -5.26 25.77
C GLU A 56 -3.98 -5.78 25.92
N LYS A 57 -4.86 -5.41 24.98
CA LYS A 57 -6.28 -5.77 25.04
C LYS A 57 -6.91 -5.84 23.66
N ILE A 58 -7.81 -6.79 23.48
CA ILE A 58 -8.68 -6.91 22.32
C ILE A 58 -10.12 -6.86 22.79
N ASN A 59 -10.89 -5.93 22.26
CA ASN A 59 -12.36 -5.96 22.26
C ASN A 59 -12.77 -6.24 20.81
N ALA A 60 -13.18 -7.48 20.53
CA ALA A 60 -13.45 -7.92 19.17
C ALA A 60 -14.45 -7.00 18.45
N GLY A 61 -14.11 -6.59 17.23
CA GLY A 61 -14.89 -5.68 16.39
C GLY A 61 -14.94 -4.22 16.83
N GLN A 62 -14.33 -3.85 17.95
CA GLN A 62 -14.42 -2.49 18.51
C GLN A 62 -13.05 -1.82 18.69
N ARG A 63 -12.11 -2.51 19.34
CA ARG A 63 -10.86 -1.89 19.76
C ARG A 63 -9.73 -2.89 19.94
N VAL A 64 -8.54 -2.51 19.49
CA VAL A 64 -7.29 -3.24 19.79
C VAL A 64 -6.29 -2.26 20.39
N ILE A 65 -5.75 -2.60 21.54
CA ILE A 65 -4.85 -1.75 22.32
C ILE A 65 -3.46 -2.39 22.38
N TYR A 66 -2.47 -1.62 22.02
CA TYR A 66 -1.07 -1.98 22.13
C TYR A 66 -0.37 -1.06 23.12
N LYS A 67 0.54 -1.62 23.92
CA LYS A 67 1.47 -0.87 24.75
C LYS A 67 2.91 -1.04 24.29
N ARG A 68 3.72 -0.02 24.45
CA ARG A 68 5.14 -0.08 24.09
C ARG A 68 5.85 -1.13 24.93
N ASN A 69 6.68 -1.95 24.28
CA ASN A 69 7.48 -2.97 24.91
C ASN A 69 8.79 -2.34 25.47
N PRO A 70 8.93 -2.18 26.79
CA PRO A 70 10.13 -1.59 27.37
C PRO A 70 11.38 -2.49 27.18
N LYS A 71 11.16 -3.80 26.91
CA LYS A 71 12.20 -4.79 26.67
C LYS A 71 12.41 -5.09 25.19
N TYR A 72 11.99 -4.17 24.31
CA TYR A 72 12.18 -4.36 22.88
C TYR A 72 13.67 -4.43 22.55
N TRP A 73 14.10 -5.56 22.02
CA TRP A 73 15.51 -5.90 21.77
C TRP A 73 16.21 -4.95 20.78
N ALA A 74 15.46 -4.37 19.85
CA ALA A 74 15.99 -3.50 18.81
C ALA A 74 15.81 -2.00 19.12
N ARG A 75 15.44 -1.63 20.36
CA ARG A 75 15.15 -0.25 20.74
C ARG A 75 16.30 0.71 20.42
N ASP A 76 17.52 0.29 20.71
CA ASP A 76 18.70 1.13 20.62
C ASP A 76 19.43 1.02 19.27
N LEU A 77 18.87 0.25 18.32
CA LEU A 77 19.42 0.17 16.97
C LEU A 77 19.20 1.50 16.22
N LYS A 78 20.20 1.93 15.45
CA LYS A 78 20.18 3.20 14.69
C LYS A 78 18.95 3.33 13.78
N VAL A 79 18.50 2.23 13.16
CA VAL A 79 17.31 2.20 12.30
C VAL A 79 16.01 2.49 13.04
N ASN A 80 15.99 2.39 14.37
CA ASN A 80 14.81 2.59 15.21
C ASN A 80 14.87 3.91 16.00
N GLN A 81 15.92 4.70 15.85
CA GLN A 81 16.00 6.02 16.48
C GLN A 81 14.87 6.91 15.96
N GLY A 82 14.16 7.57 16.89
CA GLY A 82 13.00 8.40 16.57
C GLY A 82 11.71 7.64 16.22
N ARG A 83 11.71 6.31 16.35
CA ARG A 83 10.52 5.47 16.12
C ARG A 83 9.90 4.98 17.42
N TYR A 84 8.66 4.48 17.31
CA TYR A 84 7.92 3.85 18.42
C TYR A 84 7.80 4.73 19.67
N ASN A 85 7.52 6.03 19.46
CA ASN A 85 7.54 7.06 20.50
C ASN A 85 6.31 7.02 21.43
N PHE A 86 5.19 6.45 20.96
CA PHE A 86 3.97 6.39 21.77
C PHE A 86 4.03 5.26 22.79
N ASN A 87 3.61 5.53 24.01
CA ASN A 87 3.52 4.51 25.06
C ASN A 87 2.38 3.53 24.81
N ARG A 88 1.31 4.02 24.16
CA ARG A 88 0.12 3.25 23.85
C ARG A 88 -0.39 3.64 22.48
N VAL A 89 -0.82 2.63 21.70
CA VAL A 89 -1.48 2.80 20.41
C VAL A 89 -2.83 2.09 20.48
N ASP A 90 -3.87 2.82 20.14
CA ASP A 90 -5.25 2.41 20.31
C ASP A 90 -5.96 2.42 18.94
N TYR A 91 -6.26 1.27 18.39
CA TYR A 91 -7.01 1.14 17.16
C TYR A 91 -8.49 0.98 17.48
N VAL A 92 -9.27 1.95 17.07
CA VAL A 92 -10.74 1.97 17.27
C VAL A 92 -11.41 1.68 15.93
N TYR A 93 -12.30 0.71 15.91
CA TYR A 93 -12.99 0.28 14.71
C TYR A 93 -14.42 0.83 14.69
N TYR A 94 -14.81 1.38 13.56
CA TYR A 94 -16.14 1.92 13.32
C TYR A 94 -16.81 1.18 12.16
N ARG A 95 -18.14 1.14 12.16
CA ARG A 95 -18.93 0.42 11.17
C ARG A 95 -18.77 0.99 9.75
N SER A 96 -18.52 2.30 9.64
CA SER A 96 -18.30 2.97 8.35
C SER A 96 -17.30 4.10 8.48
N LYS A 97 -16.74 4.54 7.34
CA LYS A 97 -15.83 5.70 7.27
C LYS A 97 -16.51 6.99 7.75
N ASP A 98 -17.80 7.19 7.45
CA ASP A 98 -18.55 8.38 7.87
C ASP A 98 -18.74 8.44 9.38
N ILE A 99 -19.05 7.30 10.02
CA ILE A 99 -19.13 7.20 11.48
C ILE A 99 -17.75 7.45 12.10
N SER A 100 -16.70 6.87 11.54
CA SER A 100 -15.31 7.12 11.96
C SER A 100 -14.98 8.61 11.89
N PHE A 101 -15.26 9.27 10.77
CA PHE A 101 -15.00 10.69 10.62
C PHE A 101 -15.81 11.55 11.59
N THR A 102 -17.07 11.17 11.87
CA THR A 102 -17.89 11.83 12.89
C THR A 102 -17.30 11.70 14.29
N ALA A 103 -16.81 10.51 14.64
CA ALA A 103 -16.11 10.26 15.89
C ALA A 103 -14.79 11.07 16.00
N PHE A 104 -14.06 11.21 14.89
CA PHE A 104 -12.88 12.07 14.82
C PHE A 104 -13.22 13.54 15.10
N LYS A 105 -14.26 14.07 14.47
CA LYS A 105 -14.73 15.44 14.72
C LYS A 105 -15.13 15.68 16.18
N ALA A 106 -15.63 14.64 16.85
CA ALA A 106 -15.96 14.66 18.26
C ALA A 106 -14.74 14.45 19.20
N GLY A 107 -13.53 14.26 18.65
CA GLY A 107 -12.32 14.06 19.43
C GLY A 107 -12.18 12.69 20.09
N LEU A 108 -12.91 11.68 19.64
CA LEU A 108 -12.88 10.34 20.22
C LEU A 108 -11.60 9.56 19.88
N TYR A 109 -10.82 10.04 18.91
CA TYR A 109 -9.48 9.56 18.61
C TYR A 109 -8.64 10.69 17.98
N THR A 110 -7.32 10.55 17.98
CA THR A 110 -6.39 11.68 17.76
C THR A 110 -5.72 11.68 16.39
N LEU A 111 -5.66 10.55 15.70
CA LEU A 111 -5.06 10.45 14.38
C LEU A 111 -6.08 9.87 13.39
N HIS A 112 -6.38 10.62 12.34
CA HIS A 112 -7.25 10.19 11.26
C HIS A 112 -6.46 10.17 9.94
N GLU A 113 -6.44 9.03 9.28
CA GLU A 113 -5.92 8.90 7.94
C GLU A 113 -7.06 9.10 6.94
N GLU A 114 -6.98 10.19 6.18
CA GLU A 114 -8.03 10.57 5.25
C GLU A 114 -7.77 10.00 3.86
N GLU A 115 -8.66 9.14 3.41
CA GLU A 115 -8.57 8.48 2.09
C GLU A 115 -9.51 9.10 1.04
N SER A 116 -10.43 9.97 1.46
CA SER A 116 -11.39 10.60 0.58
C SER A 116 -10.93 11.98 0.11
N ALA A 117 -10.67 12.13 -1.19
CA ALA A 117 -10.36 13.42 -1.79
C ALA A 117 -11.43 14.48 -1.49
N ARG A 118 -12.71 14.08 -1.55
CA ARG A 118 -13.83 14.96 -1.22
C ARG A 118 -13.79 15.43 0.23
N GLN A 119 -13.67 14.51 1.19
CA GLN A 119 -13.63 14.86 2.61
C GLN A 119 -12.39 15.71 2.91
N TRP A 120 -11.23 15.36 2.36
CA TRP A 120 -10.00 16.12 2.49
C TRP A 120 -10.18 17.60 2.10
N VAL A 121 -10.87 17.88 1.00
CA VAL A 121 -11.04 19.25 0.51
C VAL A 121 -12.17 19.97 1.23
N THR A 122 -13.32 19.31 1.50
CA THR A 122 -14.56 20.00 1.88
C THR A 122 -14.95 19.85 3.34
N ALA A 123 -14.48 18.83 4.07
CA ALA A 123 -15.10 18.46 5.34
C ALA A 123 -14.35 18.95 6.60
N TYR A 124 -13.14 19.52 6.46
CA TYR A 124 -12.32 19.97 7.58
C TYR A 124 -12.60 21.44 7.97
N ASN A 125 -13.89 21.82 8.03
CA ASN A 125 -14.37 23.15 8.41
C ASN A 125 -15.12 23.17 9.75
N PHE A 126 -15.06 22.08 10.51
CA PHE A 126 -15.69 21.96 11.83
C PHE A 126 -14.95 22.77 12.92
N PRO A 127 -15.60 23.04 14.09
CA PRO A 127 -15.08 23.96 15.08
C PRO A 127 -13.64 23.68 15.53
N ALA A 128 -13.29 22.44 15.86
CA ALA A 128 -11.94 22.09 16.30
C ALA A 128 -10.88 22.34 15.22
N ALA A 129 -11.21 22.13 13.95
CA ALA A 129 -10.31 22.44 12.82
C ALA A 129 -10.13 23.96 12.65
N LYS A 130 -11.21 24.73 12.76
CA LYS A 130 -11.17 26.21 12.70
C LYS A 130 -10.37 26.83 13.85
N GLN A 131 -10.39 26.21 15.01
CA GLN A 131 -9.62 26.61 16.19
C GLN A 131 -8.15 26.14 16.16
N GLY A 132 -7.74 25.42 15.12
CA GLY A 132 -6.36 24.92 15.01
C GLY A 132 -6.04 23.70 15.89
N LEU A 133 -7.04 23.13 16.57
CA LEU A 133 -6.89 21.90 17.37
C LEU A 133 -6.72 20.65 16.50
N VAL A 134 -7.21 20.70 15.25
CA VAL A 134 -7.02 19.68 14.23
C VAL A 134 -6.19 20.27 13.09
N LYS A 135 -5.07 19.61 12.78
CA LYS A 135 -4.16 20.01 11.71
C LYS A 135 -4.13 18.96 10.61
N LYS A 136 -4.14 19.41 9.36
CA LYS A 136 -4.03 18.56 8.17
C LYS A 136 -2.58 18.54 7.71
N TYR A 137 -2.06 17.33 7.47
CA TYR A 137 -0.73 17.15 6.89
C TYR A 137 -0.80 16.26 5.68
N ARG A 138 -0.04 16.58 4.65
CA ARG A 138 0.20 15.72 3.49
C ARG A 138 1.68 15.35 3.51
N PHE A 139 1.94 14.05 3.65
CA PHE A 139 3.29 13.54 3.67
C PHE A 139 3.66 13.01 2.29
N LYS A 140 4.79 13.47 1.75
CA LYS A 140 5.39 12.86 0.58
C LYS A 140 6.07 11.56 1.01
N HIS A 141 5.82 10.50 0.27
CA HIS A 141 6.44 9.20 0.51
C HIS A 141 7.06 8.67 -0.79
N PHE A 142 7.93 7.67 -0.66
CA PHE A 142 8.64 7.03 -1.78
C PHE A 142 8.20 5.56 -1.97
N ASN A 143 7.08 5.17 -1.39
CA ASN A 143 6.52 3.85 -1.61
C ASN A 143 5.92 3.77 -3.02
N PRO A 144 6.14 2.68 -3.76
CA PRO A 144 5.50 2.46 -5.05
C PRO A 144 3.98 2.64 -4.94
N ILE A 145 3.39 3.29 -5.94
CA ILE A 145 1.94 3.50 -5.99
C ILE A 145 1.33 2.36 -6.82
N PRO A 146 0.34 1.63 -6.28
CA PRO A 146 -0.35 0.60 -7.04
C PRO A 146 -1.07 1.19 -8.26
N THR A 147 -1.01 0.49 -9.38
CA THR A 147 -1.74 0.87 -10.58
C THR A 147 -3.24 0.67 -10.38
N GLN A 148 -4.01 1.74 -10.53
CA GLN A 148 -5.46 1.69 -10.59
C GLN A 148 -5.92 1.98 -12.02
N SER A 149 -6.55 0.99 -12.68
CA SER A 149 -6.91 1.09 -14.09
C SER A 149 -8.07 0.18 -14.44
N PHE A 150 -8.71 0.47 -15.58
CA PHE A 150 -9.61 -0.48 -16.21
C PHE A 150 -8.78 -1.50 -17.00
N VAL A 151 -8.86 -2.76 -16.60
CA VAL A 151 -8.13 -3.85 -17.25
C VAL A 151 -9.02 -4.51 -18.30
N PHE A 152 -8.64 -4.38 -19.57
CA PHE A 152 -9.38 -4.98 -20.68
C PHE A 152 -9.03 -6.46 -20.86
N ASN A 153 -10.04 -7.29 -21.04
CA ASN A 153 -9.81 -8.68 -21.43
C ASN A 153 -9.48 -8.77 -22.93
N THR A 154 -8.19 -8.69 -23.23
CA THR A 154 -7.68 -8.71 -24.61
C THR A 154 -7.88 -10.02 -25.36
N ARG A 155 -8.45 -11.05 -24.73
CA ARG A 155 -8.86 -12.31 -25.39
C ARG A 155 -10.27 -12.24 -25.99
N ARG A 156 -11.02 -11.18 -25.72
CA ARG A 156 -12.40 -10.98 -26.20
C ARG A 156 -12.50 -9.78 -27.12
N GLN A 157 -13.37 -9.92 -28.15
CA GLN A 157 -13.80 -8.79 -28.98
C GLN A 157 -14.64 -7.81 -28.11
N PRO A 158 -14.54 -6.49 -28.35
CA PRO A 158 -13.64 -5.81 -29.32
C PRO A 158 -12.26 -5.49 -28.74
N PHE A 159 -11.95 -5.92 -27.50
CA PHE A 159 -10.73 -5.56 -26.78
C PHE A 159 -9.44 -6.22 -27.32
N GLN A 160 -9.57 -7.13 -28.29
CA GLN A 160 -8.40 -7.65 -29.02
C GLN A 160 -7.74 -6.55 -29.85
N ASP A 161 -8.54 -5.64 -30.42
CA ASP A 161 -8.06 -4.53 -31.21
C ASP A 161 -7.39 -3.46 -30.32
N ILE A 162 -6.12 -3.15 -30.60
CA ILE A 162 -5.36 -2.14 -29.89
C ILE A 162 -5.92 -0.73 -30.14
N TYR A 163 -6.41 -0.45 -31.33
CA TYR A 163 -6.98 0.86 -31.66
C TYR A 163 -8.30 1.10 -30.92
N PHE A 164 -9.09 0.03 -30.74
CA PHE A 164 -10.29 0.14 -29.90
C PHE A 164 -9.94 0.48 -28.45
N ARG A 165 -8.92 -0.17 -27.87
CA ARG A 165 -8.46 0.16 -26.51
C ARG A 165 -7.90 1.58 -26.39
N GLN A 166 -7.20 2.04 -27.43
CA GLN A 166 -6.69 3.40 -27.51
C GLN A 166 -7.82 4.42 -27.61
N ALA A 167 -8.85 4.15 -28.41
CA ALA A 167 -10.03 4.99 -28.50
C ALA A 167 -10.74 5.16 -27.13
N LEU A 168 -10.89 4.06 -26.38
CA LEU A 168 -11.42 4.12 -25.01
C LEU A 168 -10.55 4.96 -24.07
N THR A 169 -9.23 4.92 -24.25
CA THR A 169 -8.32 5.74 -23.46
C THR A 169 -8.49 7.22 -23.74
N TYR A 170 -8.73 7.59 -24.99
CA TYR A 170 -9.03 9.00 -25.39
C TYR A 170 -10.44 9.43 -25.00
N ALA A 171 -11.41 8.52 -25.01
CA ALA A 171 -12.76 8.81 -24.57
C ALA A 171 -12.88 9.04 -23.06
N TYR A 172 -11.92 8.61 -22.28
CA TYR A 172 -11.90 8.81 -20.83
C TYR A 172 -11.31 10.16 -20.47
N ASP A 173 -12.16 11.12 -20.17
CA ASP A 173 -11.75 12.46 -19.72
C ASP A 173 -11.36 12.44 -18.23
N PHE A 174 -10.09 12.10 -18.00
CA PHE A 174 -9.51 12.07 -16.65
C PHE A 174 -9.48 13.47 -16.02
N GLU A 175 -9.15 14.50 -16.79
CA GLU A 175 -8.96 15.85 -16.31
C GLU A 175 -10.28 16.44 -15.79
N TRP A 176 -11.36 16.23 -16.54
CA TRP A 176 -12.71 16.61 -16.09
C TRP A 176 -13.11 15.84 -14.84
N GLN A 177 -12.94 14.51 -14.85
CA GLN A 177 -13.28 13.67 -13.70
C GLN A 177 -12.48 14.05 -12.46
N ASN A 178 -11.16 14.27 -12.62
CA ASN A 178 -10.29 14.69 -11.53
C ASN A 178 -10.75 16.01 -10.92
N LYS A 179 -11.09 16.99 -11.77
CA LYS A 179 -11.58 18.29 -11.33
C LYS A 179 -12.96 18.19 -10.66
N ALA A 180 -13.92 17.52 -11.32
CA ALA A 180 -15.33 17.49 -10.90
C ALA A 180 -15.56 16.57 -9.68
N MET A 181 -14.91 15.41 -9.62
CA MET A 181 -15.18 14.38 -8.63
C MET A 181 -14.09 14.25 -7.57
N PHE A 182 -12.84 14.49 -7.93
CA PHE A 182 -11.68 14.29 -7.06
C PHE A 182 -10.98 15.58 -6.64
N TYR A 183 -11.55 16.73 -6.98
CA TYR A 183 -11.07 18.06 -6.54
C TYR A 183 -9.60 18.32 -6.92
N GLY A 184 -9.13 17.77 -8.04
CA GLY A 184 -7.76 17.92 -8.52
C GLY A 184 -6.72 17.16 -7.66
N GLN A 185 -7.13 16.19 -6.84
CA GLN A 185 -6.23 15.53 -5.89
C GLN A 185 -5.47 14.34 -6.50
N TYR A 186 -5.85 13.89 -7.69
CA TYR A 186 -5.22 12.75 -8.34
C TYR A 186 -4.34 13.16 -9.52
N GLN A 187 -3.47 12.25 -9.90
CA GLN A 187 -2.64 12.36 -11.11
C GLN A 187 -2.87 11.13 -11.99
N ARG A 188 -2.90 11.35 -13.31
CA ARG A 188 -2.98 10.24 -14.27
C ARG A 188 -1.69 9.45 -14.21
N LEU A 189 -1.80 8.13 -14.03
CA LEU A 189 -0.64 7.26 -14.02
C LEU A 189 -0.06 7.12 -15.42
N GLN A 190 1.26 7.22 -15.54
CA GLN A 190 2.01 7.06 -16.78
C GLN A 190 2.92 5.83 -16.76
N SER A 191 3.08 5.20 -15.60
CA SER A 191 3.92 4.02 -15.43
C SER A 191 3.24 3.01 -14.52
N TYR A 192 3.49 1.72 -14.76
CA TYR A 192 3.10 0.65 -13.84
C TYR A 192 3.87 0.68 -12.52
N PHE A 193 5.01 1.35 -12.49
CA PHE A 193 5.92 1.44 -11.36
C PHE A 193 5.99 2.84 -10.76
N SER A 194 4.88 3.58 -10.83
CA SER A 194 4.81 4.97 -10.36
C SER A 194 5.33 5.13 -8.93
N ASN A 195 6.06 6.23 -8.71
CA ASN A 195 6.70 6.59 -7.43
C ASN A 195 7.78 5.59 -6.97
N SER A 196 8.43 4.91 -7.90
CA SER A 196 9.58 4.04 -7.62
C SER A 196 10.76 4.37 -8.54
N GLU A 197 11.92 3.76 -8.26
CA GLU A 197 13.08 3.85 -9.14
C GLU A 197 12.88 3.22 -10.53
N LEU A 198 11.86 2.38 -10.68
CA LEU A 198 11.50 1.75 -11.95
C LEU A 198 10.44 2.56 -12.73
N GLU A 199 10.06 3.73 -12.25
CA GLU A 199 9.07 4.56 -12.92
C GLU A 199 9.60 5.06 -14.28
N ALA A 200 8.88 4.72 -15.36
CA ALA A 200 9.16 5.31 -16.67
C ALA A 200 8.84 6.81 -16.66
N LYS A 201 9.81 7.63 -17.04
CA LYS A 201 9.70 9.10 -17.08
C LYS A 201 10.18 9.63 -18.42
N GLY A 202 9.32 10.44 -19.05
CA GLY A 202 9.65 11.06 -20.33
C GLY A 202 9.82 10.05 -21.46
N VAL A 203 10.74 10.36 -22.37
CA VAL A 203 11.06 9.55 -23.55
C VAL A 203 12.16 8.54 -23.25
N PRO A 204 12.22 7.40 -23.96
CA PRO A 204 13.27 6.42 -23.79
C PRO A 204 14.66 7.01 -24.01
N SER A 205 15.58 6.69 -23.13
CA SER A 205 17.00 7.03 -23.27
C SER A 205 17.64 6.28 -24.44
N ALA A 206 18.79 6.73 -24.92
CA ALA A 206 19.55 6.04 -25.97
C ALA A 206 19.90 4.59 -25.59
N ALA A 207 20.13 4.31 -24.29
CA ALA A 207 20.39 2.95 -23.80
C ALA A 207 19.14 2.08 -23.89
N GLU A 208 17.98 2.58 -23.50
CA GLU A 208 16.69 1.88 -23.62
C GLU A 208 16.33 1.63 -25.08
N ILE A 209 16.51 2.61 -25.95
CA ILE A 209 16.31 2.45 -27.41
C ILE A 209 17.22 1.36 -27.97
N LYS A 210 18.47 1.28 -27.53
CA LYS A 210 19.40 0.21 -27.95
C LYS A 210 18.89 -1.18 -27.56
N ILE A 211 18.30 -1.32 -26.35
CA ILE A 211 17.69 -2.57 -25.88
C ILE A 211 16.43 -2.89 -26.67
N LEU A 212 15.60 -1.90 -26.98
CA LEU A 212 14.33 -2.08 -27.69
C LEU A 212 14.50 -2.33 -29.19
N LYS A 213 15.60 -1.86 -29.80
CA LYS A 213 15.85 -1.92 -31.25
C LYS A 213 15.61 -3.29 -31.88
N PRO A 214 16.06 -4.43 -31.32
CA PRO A 214 15.79 -5.76 -31.87
C PRO A 214 14.31 -6.16 -31.87
N TYR A 215 13.49 -5.50 -31.07
CA TYR A 215 12.07 -5.82 -30.89
C TYR A 215 11.14 -4.86 -31.62
N LEU A 216 11.63 -3.74 -32.17
CA LEU A 216 10.79 -2.71 -32.79
C LEU A 216 9.90 -3.26 -33.90
N ALA A 217 10.41 -4.23 -34.72
CA ALA A 217 9.62 -4.86 -35.76
C ALA A 217 8.45 -5.73 -35.22
N LYS A 218 8.53 -6.15 -33.97
CA LYS A 218 7.49 -6.95 -33.28
C LYS A 218 6.46 -6.09 -32.56
N LEU A 219 6.74 -4.80 -32.38
CA LEU A 219 5.83 -3.88 -31.73
C LEU A 219 4.74 -3.45 -32.71
N HIS A 220 3.53 -3.30 -32.16
CA HIS A 220 2.45 -2.67 -32.92
C HIS A 220 2.84 -1.22 -33.29
N PRO A 221 2.41 -0.67 -34.47
CA PRO A 221 2.75 0.70 -34.88
C PRO A 221 2.52 1.76 -33.80
N VAL A 222 1.42 1.70 -33.08
CA VAL A 222 1.12 2.63 -31.95
C VAL A 222 2.21 2.59 -30.87
N GLN A 223 2.71 1.40 -30.53
CA GLN A 223 3.76 1.25 -29.51
C GLN A 223 5.13 1.70 -30.06
N ARG A 224 5.41 1.33 -31.31
CA ARG A 224 6.66 1.71 -31.99
C ARG A 224 6.76 3.23 -32.14
N ASP A 225 5.69 3.89 -32.54
CA ASP A 225 5.62 5.35 -32.68
C ASP A 225 5.83 6.05 -31.34
N GLY A 226 5.30 5.52 -30.25
CA GLY A 226 5.55 6.02 -28.88
C GLY A 226 7.03 5.89 -28.45
N VAL A 227 7.78 4.97 -29.02
CA VAL A 227 9.22 4.79 -28.72
C VAL A 227 10.10 5.69 -29.61
N LEU A 228 9.69 5.95 -30.86
CA LEU A 228 10.55 6.58 -31.87
C LEU A 228 10.27 8.06 -32.13
N LYS A 229 9.06 8.54 -31.82
CA LYS A 229 8.61 9.90 -32.18
C LYS A 229 8.68 10.91 -31.03
N ASN A 230 9.24 10.52 -29.92
CA ASN A 230 9.42 11.43 -28.78
C ASN A 230 10.86 11.86 -28.62
#